data_a27e08abf975c0a99d1dd4fe10cfa53f
#
_entry.id   a27e08abf975c0a99d1dd4fe10cfa53f
#
_cell.length_a   1.000
_cell.length_b   1.000
_cell.length_c   1.000
_cell.angle_alpha   90.00
_cell.angle_beta   90.00
_cell.angle_gamma   90.00
#
_symmetry.space_group_name_H-M   'P 1'
#
loop_
_entity.id
_entity.type
_entity.pdbx_description
1 polymer ?
#
loop_
_entity_poly.entity_id
_entity_poly.type
_entity_poly.pdbx_seq_one_letter_code
_entity_poly.pdbx_strand_id
1 'polypeptide(L)'
;MPKKLLLFPVLGLVLALSGCSTLTSPFSSGAAPSAGTVAPYREQVELTGRLNVVYQKNDKPESATVNFNWQQTAQRTDVTLYSPVGSTLATIAVTPHEAVLTQSGKAPRSAPDVDALSAQLLGWSLPVSGLRDWLQGYAVGADGKRFVASPANDSVTTRDGWRLRYVSWQDASETSPGALPQPRRIDAERNTSAQSDAVSLRIVLDPAPSAPVSAP
;
A
#
# COMPACT_ATOMS: atom_id res chain seq x y z
N MET A 1 -86.45 12.46 3.00
CA MET A 1 -86.83 13.90 2.86
C MET A 1 -85.59 14.67 2.63
N PRO A 2 -85.68 15.71 1.89
CA PRO A 2 -85.05 15.76 0.57
C PRO A 2 -84.03 16.95 0.44
N LYS A 3 -83.49 17.03 -0.77
CA LYS A 3 -83.16 18.27 -1.52
C LYS A 3 -81.71 18.83 -1.23
N LYS A 4 -81.01 19.27 -2.15
CA LYS A 4 -81.00 19.63 -3.60
C LYS A 4 -79.53 19.97 -3.95
N LEU A 5 -78.97 19.52 -5.03
CA LEU A 5 -78.88 20.10 -6.37
C LEU A 5 -78.37 21.52 -6.44
N LEU A 6 -77.22 21.69 -7.08
CA LEU A 6 -76.83 22.75 -8.02
C LEU A 6 -75.28 22.58 -8.26
N LEU A 7 -74.89 22.05 -9.37
CA LEU A 7 -74.77 22.49 -10.78
C LEU A 7 -74.25 23.92 -10.92
N PHE A 8 -72.99 24.09 -11.39
CA PHE A 8 -72.61 24.75 -12.64
C PHE A 8 -71.12 25.05 -12.70
N PRO A 9 -70.59 25.21 -13.87
CA PRO A 9 -69.25 24.87 -14.27
C PRO A 9 -68.38 26.11 -14.56
N VAL A 10 -67.09 25.98 -14.64
CA VAL A 10 -66.18 26.87 -15.43
C VAL A 10 -64.88 26.12 -15.62
N LEU A 11 -64.64 25.60 -16.78
CA LEU A 11 -63.94 26.12 -17.92
C LEU A 11 -62.55 26.69 -17.62
N GLY A 12 -61.54 25.95 -18.06
CA GLY A 12 -60.37 26.58 -18.73
C GLY A 12 -59.14 26.73 -17.89
N LEU A 13 -58.19 25.94 -18.11
CA LEU A 13 -56.93 26.41 -18.71
C LEU A 13 -55.91 25.28 -18.76
N VAL A 14 -55.67 24.77 -19.94
CA VAL A 14 -54.54 23.86 -20.28
C VAL A 14 -53.29 24.73 -20.29
N LEU A 15 -52.39 24.50 -19.34
CA LEU A 15 -51.00 24.89 -19.49
C LEU A 15 -50.14 23.62 -19.54
N ALA A 16 -49.77 23.28 -20.76
CA ALA A 16 -48.74 22.31 -21.04
C ALA A 16 -47.38 22.89 -20.56
N LEU A 17 -46.87 22.41 -19.43
CA LEU A 17 -45.44 22.58 -19.09
C LEU A 17 -44.72 21.32 -19.53
N SER A 18 -44.01 21.44 -20.62
CA SER A 18 -42.98 20.51 -21.07
C SER A 18 -41.90 20.40 -20.01
N GLY A 19 -42.01 19.44 -19.11
CA GLY A 19 -40.95 19.08 -18.19
C GLY A 19 -39.84 18.36 -18.97
N CYS A 20 -38.70 19.00 -19.23
CA CYS A 20 -37.49 18.35 -19.63
C CYS A 20 -37.05 17.40 -18.50
N SER A 21 -37.26 16.13 -18.71
CA SER A 21 -36.67 15.08 -17.87
C SER A 21 -35.14 15.07 -18.14
N THR A 22 -34.37 15.80 -17.36
CA THR A 22 -32.94 15.57 -17.25
C THR A 22 -32.76 14.17 -16.64
N LEU A 23 -32.40 13.22 -17.48
CA LEU A 23 -31.84 11.93 -17.08
C LEU A 23 -30.55 12.22 -16.30
N THR A 24 -30.69 12.40 -15.01
CA THR A 24 -29.54 12.41 -14.09
C THR A 24 -29.09 10.95 -14.00
N SER A 25 -28.08 10.60 -14.81
CA SER A 25 -27.32 9.38 -14.58
C SER A 25 -26.80 9.43 -13.14
N PRO A 26 -26.96 8.37 -12.36
CA PRO A 26 -26.24 8.26 -11.11
C PRO A 26 -24.77 8.00 -11.45
N PHE A 27 -24.03 9.03 -11.80
CA PHE A 27 -22.59 8.96 -11.67
C PHE A 27 -22.33 8.75 -10.18
N SER A 28 -21.89 7.56 -9.84
CA SER A 28 -21.24 7.32 -8.56
C SER A 28 -20.21 8.43 -8.37
N SER A 29 -20.55 9.37 -7.51
CA SER A 29 -19.56 10.29 -6.95
C SER A 29 -18.60 9.42 -6.15
N GLY A 30 -17.56 8.93 -6.81
CA GLY A 30 -16.37 8.50 -6.12
C GLY A 30 -15.98 9.67 -5.23
N ALA A 31 -16.08 9.49 -3.92
CA ALA A 31 -15.66 10.49 -2.98
C ALA A 31 -14.26 10.96 -3.41
N ALA A 32 -14.12 12.24 -3.72
CA ALA A 32 -12.83 12.82 -4.00
C ALA A 32 -11.92 12.44 -2.83
N PRO A 33 -10.71 11.92 -3.07
CA PRO A 33 -9.80 11.55 -1.99
C PRO A 33 -9.62 12.76 -1.11
N SER A 34 -9.93 12.62 0.17
CA SER A 34 -9.78 13.68 1.16
C SER A 34 -8.31 14.12 1.13
N ALA A 35 -8.06 15.42 1.05
CA ALA A 35 -6.73 15.99 1.09
C ALA A 35 -5.98 15.44 2.32
N GLY A 36 -4.94 14.64 2.10
CA GLY A 36 -4.15 14.02 3.15
C GLY A 36 -4.14 12.49 3.22
N THR A 37 -4.91 11.78 2.36
CA THR A 37 -4.77 10.32 2.26
C THR A 37 -3.67 9.95 1.26
N VAL A 38 -3.02 8.78 1.48
CA VAL A 38 -2.03 8.25 0.56
C VAL A 38 -2.63 7.97 -0.84
N ALA A 39 -1.80 7.93 -1.86
CA ALA A 39 -2.19 7.56 -3.22
C ALA A 39 -2.96 6.22 -3.24
N PRO A 40 -3.95 6.04 -4.14
CA PRO A 40 -4.72 4.80 -4.24
C PRO A 40 -3.81 3.59 -4.39
N TYR A 41 -4.19 2.48 -3.75
CA TYR A 41 -3.49 1.21 -3.87
C TYR A 41 -3.44 0.75 -5.32
N ARG A 42 -2.27 0.32 -5.75
CA ARG A 42 -2.03 -0.22 -7.09
C ARG A 42 -1.62 -1.69 -6.99
N GLU A 43 -2.30 -2.54 -7.73
CA GLU A 43 -1.90 -3.94 -7.84
C GLU A 43 -0.59 -4.11 -8.61
N GLN A 44 -0.35 -3.21 -9.56
CA GLN A 44 0.85 -3.17 -10.37
C GLN A 44 1.70 -1.96 -9.97
N VAL A 45 2.88 -2.21 -9.41
CA VAL A 45 3.79 -1.17 -8.95
C VAL A 45 5.24 -1.64 -9.06
N GLU A 46 6.09 -0.70 -9.41
CA GLU A 46 7.54 -0.85 -9.33
C GLU A 46 8.09 0.20 -8.37
N LEU A 47 8.88 -0.24 -7.39
CA LEU A 47 9.47 0.60 -6.36
C LEU A 47 10.95 0.24 -6.21
N THR A 48 11.78 1.25 -6.03
CA THR A 48 13.17 1.08 -5.63
C THR A 48 13.41 1.77 -4.31
N GLY A 49 14.46 1.36 -3.62
CA GLY A 49 14.77 1.97 -2.35
C GLY A 49 15.86 1.22 -1.60
N ARG A 50 15.98 1.61 -0.34
CA ARG A 50 16.94 1.04 0.60
C ARG A 50 16.23 0.48 1.82
N LEU A 51 16.64 -0.71 2.23
CA LEU A 51 16.20 -1.38 3.44
C LEU A 51 17.39 -1.52 4.39
N ASN A 52 17.25 -1.02 5.61
CA ASN A 52 18.12 -1.34 6.73
C ASN A 52 17.36 -2.20 7.72
N VAL A 53 17.97 -3.32 8.12
CA VAL A 53 17.41 -4.26 9.12
C VAL A 53 18.35 -4.30 10.30
N VAL A 54 17.81 -4.14 11.51
CA VAL A 54 18.53 -4.39 12.76
C VAL A 54 17.82 -5.55 13.47
N TYR A 55 18.58 -6.55 13.87
CA TYR A 55 18.06 -7.77 14.51
C TYR A 55 19.06 -8.30 15.55
N GLN A 56 18.59 -9.15 16.43
CA GLN A 56 19.45 -9.82 17.41
C GLN A 56 19.99 -11.13 16.83
N LYS A 57 21.26 -11.39 17.05
CA LYS A 57 21.90 -12.67 16.73
C LYS A 57 22.87 -13.03 17.84
N ASN A 58 22.63 -14.14 18.52
CA ASN A 58 23.41 -14.58 19.68
C ASN A 58 23.52 -13.44 20.74
N ASP A 59 22.40 -12.81 21.07
CA ASP A 59 22.27 -11.69 22.04
C ASP A 59 23.09 -10.44 21.65
N LYS A 60 23.49 -10.32 20.40
CA LYS A 60 24.19 -9.13 19.87
C LYS A 60 23.38 -8.49 18.76
N PRO A 61 23.27 -7.15 18.75
CA PRO A 61 22.63 -6.46 17.65
C PRO A 61 23.49 -6.55 16.39
N GLU A 62 22.92 -7.04 15.30
CA GLU A 62 23.50 -7.01 13.96
C GLU A 62 22.65 -6.12 13.06
N SER A 63 23.27 -5.57 12.03
CA SER A 63 22.54 -4.78 11.03
C SER A 63 22.99 -5.15 9.62
N ALA A 64 22.03 -5.08 8.70
CA ALA A 64 22.27 -5.24 7.28
C ALA A 64 21.60 -4.12 6.50
N THR A 65 22.27 -3.60 5.49
CA THR A 65 21.72 -2.60 4.57
C THR A 65 21.81 -3.14 3.15
N VAL A 66 20.68 -3.09 2.43
CA VAL A 66 20.56 -3.50 1.04
C VAL A 66 19.76 -2.46 0.25
N ASN A 67 20.06 -2.32 -1.02
CA ASN A 67 19.17 -1.66 -1.97
C ASN A 67 18.23 -2.71 -2.55
N PHE A 68 17.04 -2.31 -2.97
CA PHE A 68 16.09 -3.24 -3.55
C PHE A 68 15.39 -2.64 -4.77
N ASN A 69 14.99 -3.52 -5.69
CA ASN A 69 13.96 -3.28 -6.69
C ASN A 69 12.80 -4.23 -6.37
N TRP A 70 11.61 -3.67 -6.26
CA TRP A 70 10.35 -4.36 -5.96
C TRP A 70 9.41 -4.21 -7.13
N GLN A 71 9.10 -5.32 -7.80
CA GLN A 71 8.13 -5.38 -8.87
C GLN A 71 6.94 -6.21 -8.41
N GLN A 72 5.77 -5.61 -8.39
CA GLN A 72 4.54 -6.22 -7.91
C GLN A 72 3.48 -6.21 -9.00
N THR A 73 2.76 -7.33 -9.09
CA THR A 73 1.53 -7.48 -9.87
C THR A 73 0.46 -8.10 -8.98
N ALA A 74 -0.78 -8.28 -9.46
CA ALA A 74 -1.84 -8.96 -8.71
C ALA A 74 -1.44 -10.38 -8.28
N GLN A 75 -0.66 -11.10 -9.09
CA GLN A 75 -0.36 -12.52 -8.91
C GLN A 75 1.09 -12.80 -8.49
N ARG A 76 1.97 -11.80 -8.53
CA ARG A 76 3.40 -12.03 -8.34
C ARG A 76 4.09 -10.82 -7.76
N THR A 77 5.10 -11.09 -6.95
CA THR A 77 6.05 -10.07 -6.50
C THR A 77 7.47 -10.59 -6.76
N ASP A 78 8.26 -9.81 -7.47
CA ASP A 78 9.67 -10.07 -7.69
C ASP A 78 10.48 -9.00 -6.96
N VAL A 79 11.43 -9.44 -6.13
CA VAL A 79 12.31 -8.55 -5.37
C VAL A 79 13.74 -8.87 -5.73
N THR A 80 14.50 -7.88 -6.18
CA THR A 80 15.95 -8.00 -6.37
C THR A 80 16.65 -7.20 -5.29
N LEU A 81 17.56 -7.85 -4.57
CA LEU A 81 18.38 -7.23 -3.53
C LEU A 81 19.77 -6.98 -4.05
N TYR A 82 20.27 -5.78 -3.79
CA TYR A 82 21.62 -5.36 -4.18
C TYR A 82 22.44 -4.96 -2.97
N SER A 83 23.73 -5.17 -3.05
CA SER A 83 24.66 -4.57 -2.11
C SER A 83 24.68 -3.05 -2.25
N PRO A 84 25.18 -2.30 -1.25
CA PRO A 84 25.34 -0.84 -1.37
C PRO A 84 26.18 -0.39 -2.58
N VAL A 85 27.06 -1.26 -3.10
CA VAL A 85 27.87 -1.01 -4.29
C VAL A 85 27.25 -1.52 -5.59
N GLY A 86 25.98 -1.98 -5.56
CA GLY A 86 25.19 -2.32 -6.74
C GLY A 86 25.28 -3.79 -7.21
N SER A 87 26.06 -4.65 -6.54
CA SER A 87 26.11 -6.07 -6.90
C SER A 87 24.83 -6.79 -6.47
N THR A 88 24.24 -7.62 -7.32
CA THR A 88 23.08 -8.44 -6.98
C THR A 88 23.43 -9.47 -5.91
N LEU A 89 22.74 -9.43 -4.78
CA LEU A 89 22.88 -10.36 -3.65
C LEU A 89 21.94 -11.55 -3.77
N ALA A 90 20.69 -11.26 -4.15
CA ALA A 90 19.63 -12.26 -4.23
C ALA A 90 18.47 -11.77 -5.08
N THR A 91 17.69 -12.71 -5.59
CA THR A 91 16.35 -12.45 -6.13
C THR A 91 15.33 -13.31 -5.38
N ILE A 92 14.17 -12.75 -5.12
CA ILE A 92 13.05 -13.43 -4.46
C ILE A 92 11.84 -13.33 -5.38
N ALA A 93 11.29 -14.45 -5.78
CA ALA A 93 10.06 -14.54 -6.55
C ALA A 93 8.95 -15.09 -5.65
N VAL A 94 7.85 -14.35 -5.52
CA VAL A 94 6.71 -14.71 -4.67
C VAL A 94 5.46 -14.83 -5.52
N THR A 95 4.79 -15.96 -5.39
CA THR A 95 3.49 -16.26 -5.98
C THR A 95 2.49 -16.63 -4.87
N PRO A 96 1.20 -16.81 -5.14
CA PRO A 96 0.24 -17.28 -4.12
C PRO A 96 0.55 -18.65 -3.52
N HIS A 97 1.43 -19.44 -4.14
CA HIS A 97 1.66 -20.83 -3.76
C HIS A 97 3.10 -21.14 -3.33
N GLU A 98 4.03 -20.25 -3.63
CA GLU A 98 5.44 -20.48 -3.39
C GLU A 98 6.23 -19.18 -3.36
N ALA A 99 7.26 -19.16 -2.52
CA ALA A 99 8.31 -18.16 -2.55
C ALA A 99 9.67 -18.85 -2.83
N VAL A 100 10.43 -18.29 -3.77
CA VAL A 100 11.73 -18.83 -4.20
C VAL A 100 12.81 -17.77 -4.04
N LEU A 101 13.86 -18.09 -3.32
CA LEU A 101 15.10 -17.30 -3.24
C LEU A 101 16.17 -17.90 -4.14
N THR A 102 16.79 -17.06 -4.96
CA THR A 102 17.97 -17.39 -5.76
C THR A 102 19.14 -16.49 -5.37
N GLN A 103 20.28 -17.09 -5.11
CA GLN A 103 21.54 -16.41 -4.81
C GLN A 103 22.64 -16.96 -5.71
N SER A 104 23.58 -16.10 -6.11
CA SER A 104 24.71 -16.53 -6.94
C SER A 104 25.52 -17.65 -6.24
N GLY A 105 25.83 -18.70 -6.97
CA GLY A 105 26.63 -19.82 -6.46
C GLY A 105 25.95 -20.71 -5.43
N LYS A 106 24.64 -20.55 -5.17
CA LYS A 106 23.89 -21.41 -4.25
C LYS A 106 22.67 -22.02 -4.96
N ALA A 107 22.28 -23.20 -4.52
CA ALA A 107 21.03 -23.80 -4.97
C ALA A 107 19.84 -22.91 -4.55
N PRO A 108 18.81 -22.75 -5.40
CA PRO A 108 17.59 -22.04 -5.03
C PRO A 108 16.96 -22.67 -3.78
N ARG A 109 16.33 -21.83 -2.96
CA ARG A 109 15.55 -22.28 -1.80
C ARG A 109 14.12 -21.82 -1.97
N SER A 110 13.18 -22.71 -1.63
CA SER A 110 11.77 -22.40 -1.70
C SER A 110 11.05 -22.71 -0.39
N ALA A 111 9.90 -22.04 -0.20
CA ALA A 111 8.98 -22.26 0.89
C ALA A 111 7.55 -21.97 0.41
N PRO A 112 6.51 -22.43 1.14
CA PRO A 112 5.12 -22.18 0.78
C PRO A 112 4.76 -20.71 0.65
N ASP A 113 5.43 -19.86 1.41
CA ASP A 113 5.28 -18.39 1.39
C ASP A 113 6.60 -17.70 1.74
N VAL A 114 6.62 -16.38 1.58
CA VAL A 114 7.83 -15.58 1.75
C VAL A 114 8.19 -15.36 3.23
N ASP A 115 7.23 -15.42 4.13
CA ASP A 115 7.50 -15.26 5.56
C ASP A 115 8.12 -16.54 6.12
N ALA A 116 7.65 -17.72 5.68
CA ALA A 116 8.27 -19.01 5.95
C ALA A 116 9.69 -19.09 5.34
N LEU A 117 9.88 -18.59 4.11
CA LEU A 117 11.18 -18.53 3.47
C LEU A 117 12.15 -17.65 4.28
N SER A 118 11.72 -16.50 4.72
CA SER A 118 12.54 -15.59 5.54
C SER A 118 12.92 -16.22 6.89
N ALA A 119 11.97 -16.90 7.54
CA ALA A 119 12.21 -17.61 8.80
C ALA A 119 13.27 -18.71 8.66
N GLN A 120 13.22 -19.49 7.56
CA GLN A 120 14.21 -20.53 7.26
C GLN A 120 15.62 -19.98 7.03
N LEU A 121 15.71 -18.76 6.47
CA LEU A 121 16.98 -18.16 6.10
C LEU A 121 17.63 -17.36 7.22
N LEU A 122 16.83 -16.67 8.00
CA LEU A 122 17.29 -15.71 9.01
C LEU A 122 17.15 -16.26 10.45
N GLY A 123 16.39 -17.34 10.63
CA GLY A 123 16.02 -17.86 11.95
C GLY A 123 14.87 -17.10 12.61
N TRP A 124 14.32 -16.07 11.93
CA TRP A 124 13.18 -15.28 12.38
C TRP A 124 12.36 -14.80 11.16
N SER A 125 11.06 -14.56 11.36
CA SER A 125 10.16 -14.18 10.28
C SER A 125 10.22 -12.68 10.00
N LEU A 126 10.58 -12.32 8.78
CA LEU A 126 10.38 -10.99 8.20
C LEU A 126 8.93 -10.90 7.67
N PRO A 127 8.22 -9.80 7.88
CA PRO A 127 6.86 -9.63 7.38
C PRO A 127 6.87 -9.22 5.90
N VAL A 128 7.52 -10.01 5.05
CA VAL A 128 7.68 -9.65 3.63
C VAL A 128 6.32 -9.64 2.92
N SER A 129 5.39 -10.50 3.35
CA SER A 129 4.01 -10.49 2.88
C SER A 129 3.32 -9.14 3.14
N GLY A 130 3.55 -8.55 4.31
CA GLY A 130 3.01 -7.22 4.67
C GLY A 130 3.60 -6.07 3.87
N LEU A 131 4.86 -6.17 3.43
CA LEU A 131 5.53 -5.11 2.67
C LEU A 131 4.77 -4.75 1.39
N ARG A 132 4.06 -5.69 0.80
CA ARG A 132 3.22 -5.46 -0.38
C ARG A 132 2.23 -4.29 -0.18
N ASP A 133 1.67 -4.19 1.02
CA ASP A 133 0.74 -3.12 1.40
C ASP A 133 1.48 -1.93 2.01
N TRP A 134 2.46 -2.19 2.88
CA TRP A 134 3.14 -1.15 3.65
C TRP A 134 3.89 -0.17 2.77
N LEU A 135 4.55 -0.64 1.71
CA LEU A 135 5.28 0.22 0.76
C LEU A 135 4.36 1.24 0.06
N GLN A 136 3.07 0.96 0.01
CA GLN A 136 2.06 1.83 -0.59
C GLN A 136 1.25 2.63 0.45
N GLY A 137 1.56 2.52 1.74
CA GLY A 137 0.85 3.25 2.81
C GLY A 137 -0.40 2.55 3.32
N TYR A 138 -0.51 1.24 3.14
CA TYR A 138 -1.63 0.44 3.61
C TYR A 138 -1.16 -0.63 4.60
N ALA A 139 -2.03 -1.02 5.51
CA ALA A 139 -1.79 -2.14 6.42
C ALA A 139 -3.12 -2.70 6.96
N VAL A 140 -3.07 -3.85 7.61
CA VAL A 140 -4.17 -4.38 8.41
C VAL A 140 -3.83 -4.17 9.88
N GLY A 141 -4.63 -3.38 10.57
CA GLY A 141 -4.46 -3.09 11.99
C GLY A 141 -4.69 -4.31 12.89
N ALA A 142 -4.30 -4.20 14.15
CA ALA A 142 -4.53 -5.23 15.17
C ALA A 142 -6.02 -5.53 15.36
N ASP A 143 -6.89 -4.55 15.10
CA ASP A 143 -8.36 -4.69 15.12
C ASP A 143 -8.93 -5.38 13.86
N GLY A 144 -8.08 -5.77 12.92
CA GLY A 144 -8.45 -6.38 11.65
C GLY A 144 -8.94 -5.41 10.58
N LYS A 145 -8.99 -4.11 10.87
CA LYS A 145 -9.42 -3.10 9.90
C LYS A 145 -8.28 -2.66 8.99
N ARG A 146 -8.64 -2.26 7.79
CA ARG A 146 -7.69 -1.66 6.86
C ARG A 146 -7.28 -0.28 7.37
N PHE A 147 -5.98 -0.11 7.56
CA PHE A 147 -5.35 1.17 7.83
C PHE A 147 -4.92 1.82 6.52
N VAL A 148 -5.12 3.12 6.43
CA VAL A 148 -4.63 3.96 5.33
C VAL A 148 -3.80 5.08 5.94
N ALA A 149 -2.53 5.10 5.59
CA ALA A 149 -1.59 6.09 6.11
C ALA A 149 -1.87 7.49 5.54
N SER A 150 -1.54 8.50 6.32
CA SER A 150 -1.52 9.90 5.89
C SER A 150 -0.55 10.68 6.78
N PRO A 151 -0.15 11.90 6.40
CA PRO A 151 0.66 12.75 7.29
C PRO A 151 0.02 13.02 8.66
N ALA A 152 -1.32 12.97 8.76
CA ALA A 152 -2.06 13.15 10.01
C ALA A 152 -2.36 11.83 10.74
N ASN A 153 -2.19 10.68 10.08
CA ASN A 153 -2.42 9.34 10.62
C ASN A 153 -1.28 8.43 10.15
N ASP A 154 -0.12 8.59 10.78
CA ASP A 154 1.17 8.08 10.32
C ASP A 154 1.58 6.74 10.93
N SER A 155 0.81 6.16 11.86
CA SER A 155 1.25 4.97 12.59
C SER A 155 0.12 3.98 12.85
N VAL A 156 0.49 2.70 12.85
CA VAL A 156 -0.42 1.59 13.13
C VAL A 156 0.34 0.40 13.73
N THR A 157 -0.33 -0.34 14.61
CA THR A 157 0.13 -1.68 15.00
C THR A 157 -0.64 -2.71 14.20
N THR A 158 0.08 -3.61 13.51
CA THR A 158 -0.53 -4.68 12.70
C THR A 158 -0.98 -5.85 13.58
N ARG A 159 -1.78 -6.75 12.98
CA ARG A 159 -2.22 -7.99 13.66
C ARG A 159 -1.03 -8.85 14.14
N ASP A 160 0.07 -8.86 13.40
CA ASP A 160 1.26 -9.66 13.70
C ASP A 160 2.24 -8.94 14.64
N GLY A 161 1.79 -7.84 15.27
CA GLY A 161 2.53 -7.11 16.29
C GLY A 161 3.61 -6.17 15.76
N TRP A 162 3.65 -5.87 14.47
CA TRP A 162 4.52 -4.85 13.92
C TRP A 162 3.95 -3.47 14.18
N ARG A 163 4.77 -2.56 14.70
CA ARG A 163 4.49 -1.13 14.74
C ARG A 163 5.08 -0.48 13.51
N LEU A 164 4.22 0.06 12.68
CA LEU A 164 4.59 0.81 11.48
C LEU A 164 4.50 2.29 11.77
N ARG A 165 5.46 3.05 11.26
CA ARG A 165 5.44 4.50 11.25
C ARG A 165 5.89 5.04 9.90
N TYR A 166 5.03 5.83 9.28
CA TYR A 166 5.29 6.53 8.03
C TYR A 166 5.92 7.89 8.33
N VAL A 167 7.27 7.91 8.39
CA VAL A 167 8.05 9.02 8.95
C VAL A 167 8.13 10.21 8.01
N SER A 168 8.18 9.96 6.70
CA SER A 168 8.20 11.02 5.69
C SER A 168 7.51 10.58 4.41
N TRP A 169 7.14 11.57 3.60
CA TRP A 169 6.36 11.44 2.39
C TRP A 169 7.16 12.01 1.22
N GLN A 170 6.88 11.55 0.02
CA GLN A 170 7.41 12.14 -1.20
C GLN A 170 6.71 13.48 -1.44
N ASP A 171 7.46 14.48 -1.85
CA ASP A 171 6.91 15.78 -2.15
C ASP A 171 6.06 15.71 -3.42
N ALA A 172 4.83 16.22 -3.34
CA ALA A 172 3.91 16.28 -4.48
C ALA A 172 4.51 17.07 -5.66
N SER A 173 5.40 18.02 -5.39
CA SER A 173 6.11 18.81 -6.40
C SER A 173 7.14 18.00 -7.20
N GLU A 174 7.68 16.92 -6.65
CA GLU A 174 8.65 16.05 -7.34
C GLU A 174 7.97 15.09 -8.31
N THR A 175 6.67 14.82 -8.11
CA THR A 175 5.95 13.81 -8.90
C THR A 175 4.96 14.41 -9.90
N SER A 176 4.16 15.37 -9.51
CA SER A 176 3.22 16.16 -10.35
C SER A 176 2.41 17.10 -9.45
N PRO A 177 2.02 18.30 -9.88
CA PRO A 177 1.11 19.15 -9.13
C PRO A 177 -0.21 18.43 -8.85
N GLY A 178 -0.59 18.30 -7.58
CA GLY A 178 -1.82 17.61 -7.15
C GLY A 178 -1.67 16.10 -6.95
N ALA A 179 -0.47 15.54 -7.07
CA ALA A 179 -0.22 14.15 -6.72
C ALA A 179 -0.52 13.90 -5.22
N LEU A 180 -1.14 12.76 -4.94
CA LEU A 180 -1.41 12.34 -3.57
C LEU A 180 -0.12 11.90 -2.88
N PRO A 181 0.01 12.09 -1.57
CA PRO A 181 1.18 11.66 -0.81
C PRO A 181 1.53 10.19 -1.04
N GLN A 182 2.80 9.90 -1.20
CA GLN A 182 3.33 8.54 -1.22
C GLN A 182 4.36 8.40 -0.10
N PRO A 183 4.43 7.25 0.58
CA PRO A 183 5.45 7.04 1.59
C PRO A 183 6.85 7.22 1.02
N ARG A 184 7.72 7.88 1.77
CA ARG A 184 9.15 7.96 1.47
C ARG A 184 9.96 7.17 2.47
N ARG A 185 9.70 7.34 3.77
CA ARG A 185 10.35 6.57 4.83
C ARG A 185 9.32 5.89 5.71
N ILE A 186 9.52 4.59 5.89
CA ILE A 186 8.72 3.73 6.74
C ILE A 186 9.66 3.09 7.75
N ASP A 187 9.38 3.26 9.04
CA ASP A 187 10.02 2.51 10.11
C ASP A 187 9.02 1.45 10.59
N ALA A 188 9.48 0.21 10.72
CA ALA A 188 8.68 -0.91 11.21
C ALA A 188 9.45 -1.61 12.33
N GLU A 189 8.81 -1.83 13.47
CA GLU A 189 9.44 -2.43 14.63
C GLU A 189 8.56 -3.54 15.20
N ARG A 190 9.18 -4.62 15.61
CA ARG A 190 8.54 -5.66 16.41
C ARG A 190 9.38 -5.91 17.66
N ASN A 191 8.76 -5.80 18.81
CA ASN A 191 9.43 -6.05 20.08
C ASN A 191 9.64 -7.54 20.29
N THR A 192 10.60 -7.87 21.13
CA THR A 192 10.86 -9.23 21.60
C THR A 192 9.60 -9.82 22.22
N SER A 193 9.25 -11.03 21.79
CA SER A 193 8.26 -11.88 22.43
C SER A 193 8.92 -13.21 22.78
N ALA A 194 8.21 -14.07 23.53
CA ALA A 194 8.74 -15.40 23.86
C ALA A 194 9.11 -16.25 22.63
N GLN A 195 8.64 -15.86 21.44
CA GLN A 195 8.85 -16.58 20.18
C GLN A 195 9.65 -15.78 19.14
N SER A 196 10.03 -14.53 19.40
CA SER A 196 10.75 -13.72 18.40
C SER A 196 11.61 -12.65 19.04
N ASP A 197 12.81 -12.45 18.50
CA ASP A 197 13.71 -11.39 18.88
C ASP A 197 13.24 -10.01 18.37
N ALA A 198 13.74 -8.95 19.00
CA ALA A 198 13.48 -7.59 18.56
C ALA A 198 14.07 -7.37 17.16
N VAL A 199 13.24 -6.86 16.26
CA VAL A 199 13.64 -6.53 14.90
C VAL A 199 13.14 -5.14 14.55
N SER A 200 13.99 -4.34 13.92
CA SER A 200 13.59 -3.07 13.34
C SER A 200 14.00 -2.98 11.87
N LEU A 201 13.09 -2.43 11.09
CA LEU A 201 13.27 -2.18 9.66
C LEU A 201 13.17 -0.68 9.42
N ARG A 202 14.08 -0.16 8.63
CA ARG A 202 13.95 1.18 8.04
C ARG A 202 13.96 1.04 6.54
N ILE A 203 12.87 1.46 5.92
CA ILE A 203 12.68 1.42 4.48
C ILE A 203 12.65 2.86 3.99
N VAL A 204 13.48 3.17 2.99
CA VAL A 204 13.49 4.47 2.31
C VAL A 204 13.24 4.21 0.84
N LEU A 205 12.12 4.70 0.33
CA LEU A 205 11.76 4.60 -1.07
C LEU A 205 12.41 5.74 -1.86
N ASP A 206 12.90 5.42 -3.04
CA ASP A 206 13.36 6.42 -3.99
C ASP A 206 12.17 7.18 -4.58
N PRO A 207 12.34 8.43 -5.01
CA PRO A 207 11.31 9.15 -5.75
C PRO A 207 10.88 8.35 -6.99
N ALA A 208 9.58 8.38 -7.30
CA ALA A 208 9.10 7.82 -8.56
C ALA A 208 9.83 8.50 -9.74
N PRO A 209 10.23 7.76 -10.80
CA PRO A 209 10.82 8.36 -11.98
C PRO A 209 9.88 9.46 -12.48
N SER A 210 10.39 10.67 -12.65
CA SER A 210 9.63 11.75 -13.28
C SER A 210 9.19 11.28 -14.65
N ALA A 211 7.90 11.40 -14.97
CA ALA A 211 7.44 11.14 -16.32
C ALA A 211 8.27 11.98 -17.30
N PRO A 212 8.72 11.42 -18.44
CA PRO A 212 9.44 12.22 -19.42
C PRO A 212 8.58 13.41 -19.79
N VAL A 213 9.12 14.62 -19.60
CA VAL A 213 8.49 15.85 -20.10
C VAL A 213 8.41 15.66 -21.62
N SER A 214 7.22 15.41 -22.14
CA SER A 214 6.99 15.47 -23.58
C SER A 214 7.39 16.86 -24.04
N ALA A 215 8.52 16.95 -24.73
CA ALA A 215 8.94 18.19 -25.37
C ALA A 215 7.89 18.60 -26.39
N PRO A 216 7.61 19.91 -26.54
CA PRO A 216 6.61 20.44 -27.46
C PRO A 216 6.97 20.21 -28.94
#